data_97edd0ffc8a03eb62f65136c0877263a
#
_entry.id   97edd0ffc8a03eb62f65136c0877263a
#
_cell.length_a   1.000
_cell.length_b   1.000
_cell.length_c   1.000
_cell.angle_alpha   90.00
_cell.angle_beta   90.00
_cell.angle_gamma   90.00
#
_symmetry.space_group_name_H-M   'P 1'
#
loop_
_entity.id
_entity.type
_entity.pdbx_description
1 polymer ?
#
loop_
_entity_poly.entity_id
_entity_poly.type
_entity_poly.pdbx_seq_one_letter_code
_entity_poly.pdbx_strand_id
1 'polypeptide(L)'
;MNQTLDLGRDKIGKLLLAFSVPSIISWVLNALYNMVDQIFIGNGVGYLGNGATNVIFPLTQLAIAIGLMIGDGTASYVNLKLGVQEPERAEKGMAGGLLALLTASIALSVILSIFLQPLCHVFGATEAILPYAMDYGRIIVAGTCVNMFSWGAMSMVRADGSPRIAMLSMLAGFVINMIGDPLTIFVFHWGVKGAAIATVTGQFVSSLICVWYFVRKNQAVQLKKGSFSGCKSYIPRLCKMGVSSLVTQLTIVCVLFFQNNLLVKYGAMSKYGAEIPLTALGVTMKVFTLLLNAIIGLSSGAQPIISYNYGSQAYPRVKRVLTLLLAAAFTIMLVATVWFQLAPMSIIQIFGSSDALYNEFSVKCLKIFLLLITLDSFQMVGSSYLQSVGKAGSAAALVMFRQIIVQIPAMLILGNVFGIDGILYAGPVSSLLVGIMAIVFLARDWGGMPREIK
;
A
#
# COMPACT_ATOMS: atom_id res chain seq x y z
N MET A 1 29.40 -13.98 4.97
CA MET A 1 29.67 -12.82 5.87
C MET A 1 28.55 -11.80 5.67
N ASN A 2 27.54 -11.80 6.54
CA ASN A 2 26.53 -10.74 6.57
C ASN A 2 27.13 -9.55 7.34
N GLN A 3 27.68 -8.57 6.64
CA GLN A 3 27.95 -7.29 7.27
C GLN A 3 26.60 -6.72 7.71
N THR A 4 26.36 -6.62 9.00
CA THR A 4 25.25 -5.89 9.57
C THR A 4 25.39 -4.43 9.14
N LEU A 5 24.43 -3.94 8.34
CA LEU A 5 24.44 -2.56 7.84
C LEU A 5 24.18 -1.62 9.02
N ASP A 6 25.10 -0.70 9.25
CA ASP A 6 24.97 0.35 10.28
C ASP A 6 24.18 1.55 9.70
N LEU A 7 22.94 1.73 10.15
CA LEU A 7 22.06 2.82 9.70
C LEU A 7 22.65 4.21 9.98
N GLY A 8 23.50 4.34 11.00
CA GLY A 8 24.13 5.59 11.40
C GLY A 8 25.43 5.91 10.68
N ARG A 9 26.17 4.90 10.20
CA ARG A 9 27.56 5.08 9.70
C ARG A 9 27.74 4.77 8.21
N ASP A 10 27.05 3.75 7.70
CA ASP A 10 27.19 3.35 6.29
C ASP A 10 26.81 4.46 5.31
N LYS A 11 27.34 4.39 4.08
CA LYS A 11 27.01 5.33 3.00
C LYS A 11 25.52 5.26 2.66
N ILE A 12 24.84 6.40 2.62
CA ILE A 12 23.39 6.51 2.43
C ILE A 12 22.93 5.81 1.13
N GLY A 13 23.66 5.95 0.03
CA GLY A 13 23.32 5.28 -1.23
C GLY A 13 23.33 3.75 -1.10
N LYS A 14 24.33 3.18 -0.37
CA LYS A 14 24.38 1.74 -0.09
C LYS A 14 23.20 1.28 0.76
N LEU A 15 22.85 2.06 1.79
CA LEU A 15 21.70 1.78 2.66
C LEU A 15 20.40 1.83 1.87
N LEU A 16 20.17 2.90 1.08
CA LEU A 16 18.96 3.02 0.26
C LEU A 16 18.82 1.85 -0.71
N LEU A 17 19.87 1.47 -1.42
CA LEU A 17 19.83 0.31 -2.32
C LEU A 17 19.50 -0.99 -1.56
N ALA A 18 20.15 -1.22 -0.41
CA ALA A 18 19.97 -2.44 0.36
C ALA A 18 18.58 -2.60 0.97
N PHE A 19 17.90 -1.48 1.31
CA PHE A 19 16.58 -1.49 1.93
C PHE A 19 15.46 -1.23 0.93
N SER A 20 15.65 -0.29 -0.02
CA SER A 20 14.58 0.08 -0.95
C SER A 20 14.40 -0.91 -2.08
N VAL A 21 15.47 -1.51 -2.62
CA VAL A 21 15.32 -2.49 -3.72
C VAL A 21 14.49 -3.72 -3.30
N PRO A 22 14.76 -4.40 -2.18
CA PRO A 22 13.89 -5.48 -1.71
C PRO A 22 12.46 -5.03 -1.43
N SER A 23 12.29 -3.80 -0.91
CA SER A 23 10.96 -3.26 -0.61
C SER A 23 10.18 -2.95 -1.90
N ILE A 24 10.82 -2.37 -2.92
CA ILE A 24 10.22 -2.12 -4.24
C ILE A 24 9.77 -3.45 -4.85
N ILE A 25 10.64 -4.47 -4.85
CA ILE A 25 10.30 -5.80 -5.37
C ILE A 25 9.08 -6.34 -4.64
N SER A 26 9.02 -6.26 -3.32
CA SER A 26 7.87 -6.74 -2.54
C SER A 26 6.56 -6.06 -2.94
N TRP A 27 6.55 -4.73 -3.02
CA TRP A 27 5.35 -3.97 -3.34
C TRP A 27 4.89 -4.13 -4.79
N VAL A 28 5.83 -4.22 -5.75
CA VAL A 28 5.52 -4.47 -7.16
C VAL A 28 4.98 -5.89 -7.34
N LEU A 29 5.59 -6.88 -6.68
CA LEU A 29 5.07 -8.26 -6.70
C LEU A 29 3.66 -8.36 -6.12
N ASN A 30 3.34 -7.58 -5.08
CA ASN A 30 1.98 -7.52 -4.55
C ASN A 30 0.97 -7.00 -5.58
N ALA A 31 1.32 -5.97 -6.35
CA ALA A 31 0.45 -5.47 -7.41
C ALA A 31 0.25 -6.52 -8.52
N LEU A 32 1.32 -7.19 -8.95
CA LEU A 32 1.26 -8.26 -9.95
C LEU A 32 0.43 -9.46 -9.46
N TYR A 33 0.62 -9.84 -8.19
CA TYR A 33 -0.16 -10.88 -7.54
C TYR A 33 -1.67 -10.64 -7.67
N ASN A 34 -2.14 -9.46 -7.26
CA ASN A 34 -3.57 -9.13 -7.33
C ASN A 34 -4.12 -9.18 -8.77
N MET A 35 -3.29 -8.86 -9.78
CA MET A 35 -3.69 -8.94 -11.19
C MET A 35 -3.81 -10.39 -11.66
N VAL A 36 -2.84 -11.23 -11.30
CA VAL A 36 -2.79 -12.64 -11.71
C VAL A 36 -3.92 -13.45 -11.06
N ASP A 37 -4.15 -13.25 -9.76
CA ASP A 37 -5.25 -13.88 -9.00
C ASP A 37 -6.62 -13.59 -9.66
N GLN A 38 -6.88 -12.33 -10.01
CA GLN A 38 -8.13 -11.97 -10.71
C GLN A 38 -8.26 -12.61 -12.10
N ILE A 39 -7.15 -12.82 -12.82
CA ILE A 39 -7.15 -13.51 -14.11
C ILE A 39 -7.54 -14.99 -13.93
N PHE A 40 -6.97 -15.66 -12.94
CA PHE A 40 -7.28 -17.07 -12.67
C PHE A 40 -8.74 -17.26 -12.23
N ILE A 41 -9.24 -16.41 -11.33
CA ILE A 41 -10.64 -16.46 -10.90
C ILE A 41 -11.60 -16.15 -12.05
N GLY A 42 -11.29 -15.14 -12.87
CA GLY A 42 -12.10 -14.78 -14.05
C GLY A 42 -12.20 -15.90 -15.08
N ASN A 43 -11.10 -16.59 -15.35
CA ASN A 43 -11.07 -17.69 -16.31
C ASN A 43 -11.65 -19.00 -15.75
N GLY A 44 -11.51 -19.26 -14.45
CA GLY A 44 -11.92 -20.52 -13.85
C GLY A 44 -13.34 -20.54 -13.28
N VAL A 45 -13.85 -19.37 -12.82
CA VAL A 45 -15.16 -19.23 -12.19
C VAL A 45 -16.08 -18.29 -12.97
N GLY A 46 -15.48 -17.41 -13.76
CA GLY A 46 -16.21 -16.41 -14.55
C GLY A 46 -16.48 -15.12 -13.79
N TYR A 47 -17.39 -14.29 -14.35
CA TYR A 47 -17.66 -12.94 -13.83
C TYR A 47 -18.26 -12.93 -12.42
N LEU A 48 -19.01 -13.96 -12.02
CA LEU A 48 -19.57 -14.06 -10.66
C LEU A 48 -18.46 -14.26 -9.61
N GLY A 49 -17.39 -15.00 -9.95
CA GLY A 49 -16.22 -15.14 -9.09
C GLY A 49 -15.48 -13.82 -8.90
N ASN A 50 -15.26 -13.06 -9.96
CA ASN A 50 -14.68 -11.71 -9.86
C ASN A 50 -15.60 -10.74 -9.10
N GLY A 51 -16.92 -10.87 -9.26
CA GLY A 51 -17.90 -10.12 -8.46
C GLY A 51 -17.75 -10.40 -6.96
N ALA A 52 -17.57 -11.67 -6.59
CA ALA A 52 -17.37 -12.09 -5.20
C ALA A 52 -16.10 -11.49 -4.60
N THR A 53 -14.96 -11.52 -5.32
CA THR A 53 -13.71 -10.91 -4.85
C THR A 53 -13.84 -9.40 -4.66
N ASN A 54 -14.55 -8.71 -5.56
CA ASN A 54 -14.78 -7.27 -5.45
C ASN A 54 -15.62 -6.90 -4.22
N VAL A 55 -16.63 -7.70 -3.86
CA VAL A 55 -17.45 -7.51 -2.64
C VAL A 55 -16.61 -7.70 -1.38
N ILE A 56 -15.66 -8.63 -1.37
CA ILE A 56 -14.81 -8.94 -0.21
C ILE A 56 -13.60 -7.99 -0.13
N PHE A 57 -13.20 -7.35 -1.23
CA PHE A 57 -12.03 -6.47 -1.31
C PHE A 57 -11.97 -5.39 -0.22
N PRO A 58 -13.06 -4.63 0.10
CA PRO A 58 -13.03 -3.64 1.18
C PRO A 58 -12.69 -4.21 2.55
N LEU A 59 -13.11 -5.44 2.85
CA LEU A 59 -12.81 -6.12 4.11
C LEU A 59 -11.32 -6.48 4.20
N THR A 60 -10.75 -6.96 3.10
CA THR A 60 -9.31 -7.25 3.00
C THR A 60 -8.49 -5.97 3.14
N GLN A 61 -8.91 -4.88 2.52
CA GLN A 61 -8.24 -3.58 2.61
C GLN A 61 -8.29 -3.01 4.03
N LEU A 62 -9.39 -3.20 4.76
CA LEU A 62 -9.48 -2.82 6.17
C LEU A 62 -8.45 -3.58 7.03
N ALA A 63 -8.29 -4.88 6.81
CA ALA A 63 -7.30 -5.69 7.50
C ALA A 63 -5.87 -5.22 7.21
N ILE A 64 -5.54 -4.96 5.95
CA ILE A 64 -4.24 -4.41 5.54
C ILE A 64 -4.02 -3.04 6.17
N ALA A 65 -5.03 -2.17 6.17
CA ALA A 65 -4.96 -0.83 6.74
C ALA A 65 -4.60 -0.84 8.23
N ILE A 66 -5.26 -1.69 9.02
CA ILE A 66 -4.99 -1.85 10.45
C ILE A 66 -3.63 -2.52 10.67
N GLY A 67 -3.29 -3.54 9.88
CA GLY A 67 -2.00 -4.22 9.93
C GLY A 67 -0.84 -3.25 9.69
N LEU A 68 -0.93 -2.43 8.65
CA LEU A 68 0.08 -1.40 8.33
C LEU A 68 0.09 -0.28 9.38
N MET A 69 -1.06 0.13 9.93
CA MET A 69 -1.10 1.10 11.01
C MET A 69 -0.23 0.64 12.20
N ILE A 70 -0.44 -0.59 12.66
CA ILE A 70 0.34 -1.13 13.78
C ILE A 70 1.79 -1.40 13.37
N GLY A 71 2.01 -1.98 12.19
CA GLY A 71 3.34 -2.35 11.69
C GLY A 71 4.24 -1.16 11.44
N ASP A 72 3.81 -0.20 10.63
CA ASP A 72 4.59 0.99 10.27
C ASP A 72 4.77 1.94 11.47
N GLY A 73 3.74 2.03 12.33
CA GLY A 73 3.84 2.78 13.58
C GLY A 73 4.87 2.20 14.53
N THR A 74 4.92 0.87 14.66
CA THR A 74 5.95 0.16 15.43
C THR A 74 7.32 0.33 14.80
N ALA A 75 7.43 0.18 13.49
CA ALA A 75 8.67 0.36 12.73
C ALA A 75 9.28 1.75 12.97
N SER A 76 8.48 2.80 12.83
CA SER A 76 8.91 4.18 13.08
C SER A 76 9.34 4.39 14.53
N TYR A 77 8.53 3.91 15.49
CA TYR A 77 8.83 4.04 16.92
C TYR A 77 10.14 3.36 17.30
N VAL A 78 10.30 2.10 16.90
CA VAL A 78 11.49 1.30 17.21
C VAL A 78 12.76 1.97 16.69
N ASN A 79 12.76 2.36 15.42
CA ASN A 79 13.95 2.99 14.81
C ASN A 79 14.27 4.36 15.41
N LEU A 80 13.26 5.17 15.75
CA LEU A 80 13.46 6.42 16.49
C LEU A 80 14.11 6.15 17.86
N LYS A 81 13.65 5.12 18.58
CA LYS A 81 14.20 4.78 19.89
C LYS A 81 15.60 4.19 19.82
N LEU A 82 15.90 3.38 18.82
CA LEU A 82 17.26 2.92 18.54
C LEU A 82 18.20 4.09 18.21
N GLY A 83 17.72 5.07 17.45
CA GLY A 83 18.48 6.29 17.15
C GLY A 83 18.82 7.13 18.38
N VAL A 84 17.91 7.21 19.36
CA VAL A 84 18.14 7.91 20.66
C VAL A 84 18.95 7.06 21.66
N GLN A 85 19.40 5.86 21.26
CA GLN A 85 20.11 4.92 22.14
C GLN A 85 19.27 4.44 23.34
N GLU A 86 17.96 4.23 23.14
CA GLU A 86 17.04 3.67 24.14
C GLU A 86 16.57 2.24 23.75
N PRO A 87 17.45 1.22 23.73
CA PRO A 87 17.14 -0.12 23.23
C PRO A 87 16.02 -0.81 24.00
N GLU A 88 15.94 -0.65 25.32
CA GLU A 88 14.87 -1.24 26.14
C GLU A 88 13.48 -0.75 25.72
N ARG A 89 13.35 0.55 25.39
CA ARG A 89 12.07 1.09 24.89
C ARG A 89 11.76 0.62 23.49
N ALA A 90 12.78 0.42 22.66
CA ALA A 90 12.62 -0.17 21.34
C ALA A 90 12.13 -1.62 21.44
N GLU A 91 12.71 -2.42 22.33
CA GLU A 91 12.29 -3.81 22.60
C GLU A 91 10.84 -3.90 23.07
N LYS A 92 10.45 -3.09 24.07
CA LYS A 92 9.07 -3.04 24.57
C LYS A 92 8.09 -2.53 23.50
N GLY A 93 8.52 -1.59 22.66
CA GLY A 93 7.74 -1.13 21.50
C GLY A 93 7.51 -2.23 20.48
N MET A 94 8.56 -2.99 20.12
CA MET A 94 8.45 -4.13 19.20
C MET A 94 7.53 -5.22 19.76
N ALA A 95 7.71 -5.59 21.03
CA ALA A 95 6.86 -6.58 21.71
C ALA A 95 5.38 -6.09 21.78
N GLY A 96 5.17 -4.81 22.09
CA GLY A 96 3.83 -4.20 22.11
C GLY A 96 3.16 -4.20 20.74
N GLY A 97 3.92 -3.92 19.68
CA GLY A 97 3.43 -3.98 18.31
C GLY A 97 3.05 -5.40 17.87
N LEU A 98 3.87 -6.40 18.17
CA LEU A 98 3.54 -7.80 17.87
C LEU A 98 2.30 -8.28 18.64
N LEU A 99 2.19 -7.91 19.92
CA LEU A 99 1.00 -8.22 20.72
C LEU A 99 -0.25 -7.53 20.17
N ALA A 100 -0.14 -6.26 19.81
CA ALA A 100 -1.24 -5.50 19.19
C ALA A 100 -1.68 -6.11 17.87
N LEU A 101 -0.74 -6.48 16.99
CA LEU A 101 -1.04 -7.16 15.73
C LEU A 101 -1.78 -8.47 15.96
N LEU A 102 -1.28 -9.32 16.85
CA LEU A 102 -1.88 -10.61 17.13
C LEU A 102 -3.30 -10.45 17.69
N THR A 103 -3.48 -9.59 18.70
CA THR A 103 -4.79 -9.41 19.34
C THR A 103 -5.79 -8.72 18.40
N ALA A 104 -5.38 -7.67 17.70
CA ALA A 104 -6.24 -6.96 16.76
C ALA A 104 -6.60 -7.81 15.54
N SER A 105 -5.68 -8.64 15.03
CA SER A 105 -5.94 -9.51 13.89
C SER A 105 -6.97 -10.61 14.21
N ILE A 106 -6.84 -11.22 15.38
CA ILE A 106 -7.84 -12.21 15.86
C ILE A 106 -9.20 -11.53 16.09
N ALA A 107 -9.21 -10.39 16.78
CA ALA A 107 -10.45 -9.66 17.04
C ALA A 107 -11.17 -9.25 15.74
N LEU A 108 -10.40 -8.71 14.77
CA LEU A 108 -10.98 -8.32 13.48
C LEU A 108 -11.51 -9.53 12.71
N SER A 109 -10.78 -10.65 12.68
CA SER A 109 -11.23 -11.88 12.02
C SER A 109 -12.56 -12.40 12.62
N VAL A 110 -12.69 -12.38 13.94
CA VAL A 110 -13.93 -12.77 14.63
C VAL A 110 -15.08 -11.81 14.30
N ILE A 111 -14.84 -10.50 14.39
CA ILE A 111 -15.86 -9.48 14.08
C ILE A 111 -16.34 -9.63 12.65
N LEU A 112 -15.43 -9.70 11.69
CA LEU A 112 -15.77 -9.83 10.27
C LEU A 112 -16.48 -11.17 9.98
N SER A 113 -16.15 -12.25 10.68
CA SER A 113 -16.82 -13.54 10.53
C SER A 113 -18.28 -13.48 10.98
N ILE A 114 -18.57 -12.77 12.07
CA ILE A 114 -19.94 -12.60 12.60
C ILE A 114 -20.78 -11.73 11.64
N PHE A 115 -20.20 -10.67 11.10
CA PHE A 115 -20.90 -9.70 10.27
C PHE A 115 -20.72 -9.91 8.77
N LEU A 116 -20.15 -11.04 8.31
CA LEU A 116 -19.80 -11.24 6.91
C LEU A 116 -21.01 -11.07 5.98
N GLN A 117 -22.13 -11.71 6.24
CA GLN A 117 -23.30 -11.65 5.38
C GLN A 117 -23.89 -10.23 5.27
N PRO A 118 -24.16 -9.50 6.37
CA PRO A 118 -24.58 -8.10 6.29
C PRO A 118 -23.60 -7.23 5.52
N LEU A 119 -22.29 -7.43 5.72
CA LEU A 119 -21.25 -6.66 5.04
C LEU A 119 -21.24 -6.95 3.52
N CYS A 120 -21.45 -8.20 3.10
CA CYS A 120 -21.59 -8.52 1.67
C CYS A 120 -22.73 -7.73 1.02
N HIS A 121 -23.88 -7.62 1.68
CA HIS A 121 -25.00 -6.82 1.17
C HIS A 121 -24.66 -5.32 1.11
N VAL A 122 -24.02 -4.77 2.14
CA VAL A 122 -23.58 -3.37 2.17
C VAL A 122 -22.60 -3.07 1.03
N PHE A 123 -21.70 -4.01 0.70
CA PHE A 123 -20.73 -3.85 -0.37
C PHE A 123 -21.25 -4.28 -1.76
N GLY A 124 -22.56 -4.46 -1.90
CA GLY A 124 -23.24 -4.61 -3.18
C GLY A 124 -23.32 -6.03 -3.72
N ALA A 125 -23.28 -7.05 -2.86
CA ALA A 125 -23.57 -8.41 -3.29
C ALA A 125 -25.03 -8.53 -3.75
N THR A 126 -25.22 -8.89 -5.02
CA THR A 126 -26.51 -9.29 -5.55
C THR A 126 -26.83 -10.73 -5.15
N GLU A 127 -28.11 -11.14 -5.28
CA GLU A 127 -28.51 -12.52 -4.98
C GLU A 127 -27.70 -13.57 -5.76
N ALA A 128 -27.28 -13.26 -6.99
CA ALA A 128 -26.45 -14.13 -7.81
C ALA A 128 -24.99 -14.19 -7.34
N ILE A 129 -24.44 -13.11 -6.82
CA ILE A 129 -23.04 -13.02 -6.35
C ILE A 129 -22.91 -13.51 -4.90
N LEU A 130 -23.95 -13.35 -4.08
CA LEU A 130 -23.89 -13.61 -2.65
C LEU A 130 -23.39 -15.02 -2.29
N PRO A 131 -23.82 -16.12 -2.94
CA PRO A 131 -23.29 -17.45 -2.64
C PRO A 131 -21.78 -17.55 -2.83
N TYR A 132 -21.26 -17.01 -3.95
CA TYR A 132 -19.83 -16.97 -4.24
C TYR A 132 -19.06 -16.08 -3.27
N ALA A 133 -19.64 -14.93 -2.91
CA ALA A 133 -19.04 -14.00 -1.93
C ALA A 133 -19.00 -14.63 -0.53
N MET A 134 -20.00 -15.40 -0.13
CA MET A 134 -20.00 -16.13 1.15
C MET A 134 -18.99 -17.27 1.15
N ASP A 135 -18.87 -18.01 0.07
CA ASP A 135 -17.92 -19.11 -0.09
C ASP A 135 -16.48 -18.63 -0.05
N TYR A 136 -16.17 -17.57 -0.79
CA TYR A 136 -14.88 -16.91 -0.80
C TYR A 136 -14.61 -16.20 0.53
N GLY A 137 -15.58 -15.40 0.98
CA GLY A 137 -15.46 -14.50 2.12
C GLY A 137 -15.25 -15.22 3.45
N ARG A 138 -15.91 -16.37 3.69
CA ARG A 138 -15.70 -17.16 4.92
C ARG A 138 -14.23 -17.56 5.09
N ILE A 139 -13.58 -17.99 4.02
CA ILE A 139 -12.18 -18.42 4.05
C ILE A 139 -11.26 -17.21 4.22
N ILE A 140 -11.47 -16.15 3.45
CA ILE A 140 -10.66 -14.92 3.51
C ILE A 140 -10.78 -14.26 4.89
N VAL A 141 -12.00 -14.16 5.43
CA VAL A 141 -12.24 -13.52 6.73
C VAL A 141 -11.66 -14.36 7.88
N ALA A 142 -11.74 -15.68 7.82
CA ALA A 142 -11.02 -16.56 8.76
C ALA A 142 -9.49 -16.36 8.62
N GLY A 143 -8.97 -16.19 7.39
CA GLY A 143 -7.57 -15.89 7.10
C GLY A 143 -7.15 -14.45 7.43
N THR A 144 -8.06 -13.55 7.76
CA THR A 144 -7.75 -12.14 8.05
C THR A 144 -6.73 -11.99 9.18
N CYS A 145 -6.78 -12.87 10.18
CA CYS A 145 -5.79 -12.87 11.28
C CYS A 145 -4.37 -13.06 10.76
N VAL A 146 -4.19 -13.93 9.78
CA VAL A 146 -2.89 -14.22 9.17
C VAL A 146 -2.46 -13.11 8.21
N ASN A 147 -3.40 -12.64 7.38
CA ASN A 147 -3.17 -11.54 6.42
C ASN A 147 -2.72 -10.27 7.15
N MET A 148 -3.49 -9.80 8.10
CA MET A 148 -3.19 -8.59 8.87
C MET A 148 -1.86 -8.72 9.62
N PHE A 149 -1.60 -9.89 10.23
CA PHE A 149 -0.34 -10.15 10.91
C PHE A 149 0.85 -10.10 9.95
N SER A 150 0.75 -10.72 8.76
CA SER A 150 1.86 -10.75 7.81
C SER A 150 2.25 -9.35 7.33
N TRP A 151 1.28 -8.49 6.99
CA TRP A 151 1.54 -7.12 6.56
C TRP A 151 2.24 -6.28 7.61
N GLY A 152 1.72 -6.29 8.83
CA GLY A 152 2.33 -5.55 9.94
C GLY A 152 3.69 -6.09 10.34
N ALA A 153 3.84 -7.42 10.42
CA ALA A 153 5.10 -8.07 10.78
C ALA A 153 6.20 -7.83 9.74
N MET A 154 5.89 -7.83 8.43
CA MET A 154 6.86 -7.47 7.39
C MET A 154 7.41 -6.06 7.54
N SER A 155 6.59 -5.08 7.94
CA SER A 155 7.06 -3.71 8.25
C SER A 155 8.03 -3.71 9.42
N MET A 156 7.73 -4.49 10.46
CA MET A 156 8.61 -4.63 11.63
C MET A 156 9.94 -5.35 11.30
N VAL A 157 9.90 -6.40 10.46
CA VAL A 157 11.11 -7.12 10.00
C VAL A 157 12.02 -6.19 9.21
N ARG A 158 11.45 -5.32 8.34
CA ARG A 158 12.23 -4.28 7.64
C ARG A 158 12.87 -3.31 8.62
N ALA A 159 12.13 -2.87 9.63
CA ALA A 159 12.59 -1.94 10.64
C ALA A 159 13.72 -2.51 11.51
N ASP A 160 13.70 -3.83 11.77
CA ASP A 160 14.75 -4.54 12.50
C ASP A 160 16.02 -4.80 11.66
N GLY A 161 16.12 -4.23 10.45
CA GLY A 161 17.31 -4.30 9.60
C GLY A 161 17.34 -5.45 8.60
N SER A 162 16.23 -6.16 8.39
CA SER A 162 16.16 -7.34 7.52
C SER A 162 15.17 -7.22 6.34
N PRO A 163 15.31 -6.21 5.45
CA PRO A 163 14.38 -6.00 4.33
C PRO A 163 14.37 -7.18 3.35
N ARG A 164 15.47 -7.91 3.21
CA ARG A 164 15.55 -9.12 2.37
C ARG A 164 14.64 -10.24 2.88
N ILE A 165 14.54 -10.42 4.20
CA ILE A 165 13.67 -11.46 4.79
C ILE A 165 12.22 -11.06 4.60
N ALA A 166 11.87 -9.79 4.78
CA ALA A 166 10.52 -9.29 4.48
C ALA A 166 10.14 -9.51 3.00
N MET A 167 11.06 -9.25 2.07
CA MET A 167 10.87 -9.54 0.64
C MET A 167 10.68 -11.04 0.38
N LEU A 168 11.54 -11.90 0.95
CA LEU A 168 11.45 -13.34 0.76
C LEU A 168 10.16 -13.93 1.35
N SER A 169 9.69 -13.38 2.48
CA SER A 169 8.40 -13.73 3.07
C SER A 169 7.25 -13.46 2.10
N MET A 170 7.23 -12.27 1.49
CA MET A 170 6.22 -11.89 0.52
C MET A 170 6.31 -12.73 -0.77
N LEU A 171 7.53 -12.93 -1.27
CA LEU A 171 7.76 -13.76 -2.47
C LEU A 171 7.30 -15.19 -2.27
N ALA A 172 7.58 -15.79 -1.10
CA ALA A 172 7.13 -17.15 -0.79
C ALA A 172 5.59 -17.24 -0.80
N GLY A 173 4.90 -16.27 -0.19
CA GLY A 173 3.44 -16.19 -0.24
C GLY A 173 2.89 -16.06 -1.65
N PHE A 174 3.50 -15.20 -2.46
CA PHE A 174 3.15 -15.00 -3.86
C PHE A 174 3.32 -16.28 -4.67
N VAL A 175 4.46 -16.97 -4.57
CA VAL A 175 4.73 -18.21 -5.32
C VAL A 175 3.74 -19.30 -4.93
N ILE A 176 3.44 -19.46 -3.64
CA ILE A 176 2.46 -20.45 -3.17
C ILE A 176 1.07 -20.17 -3.73
N ASN A 177 0.64 -18.91 -3.72
CA ASN A 177 -0.65 -18.56 -4.30
C ASN A 177 -0.65 -18.76 -5.82
N MET A 178 0.37 -18.28 -6.54
CA MET A 178 0.48 -18.40 -8.00
C MET A 178 0.45 -19.85 -8.48
N ILE A 179 0.97 -20.78 -7.68
CA ILE A 179 0.89 -22.24 -7.96
C ILE A 179 -0.45 -22.81 -7.45
N GLY A 180 -0.90 -22.33 -6.28
CA GLY A 180 -2.11 -22.80 -5.62
C GLY A 180 -3.40 -22.49 -6.39
N ASP A 181 -3.52 -21.28 -6.94
CA ASP A 181 -4.73 -20.85 -7.68
C ASP A 181 -5.02 -21.77 -8.87
N PRO A 182 -4.09 -22.02 -9.82
CA PRO A 182 -4.35 -22.95 -10.91
C PRO A 182 -4.67 -24.37 -10.43
N LEU A 183 -3.99 -24.86 -9.42
CA LEU A 183 -4.24 -26.21 -8.89
C LEU A 183 -5.63 -26.32 -8.27
N THR A 184 -6.02 -25.36 -7.45
CA THR A 184 -7.30 -25.42 -6.72
C THR A 184 -8.49 -25.08 -7.62
N ILE A 185 -8.31 -24.16 -8.58
CA ILE A 185 -9.38 -23.73 -9.49
C ILE A 185 -9.57 -24.72 -10.65
N PHE A 186 -8.49 -25.07 -11.36
CA PHE A 186 -8.60 -25.82 -12.62
C PHE A 186 -8.41 -27.34 -12.46
N VAL A 187 -7.58 -27.78 -11.48
CA VAL A 187 -7.33 -29.22 -11.28
C VAL A 187 -8.31 -29.80 -10.26
N PHE A 188 -8.48 -29.16 -9.11
CA PHE A 188 -9.41 -29.63 -8.07
C PHE A 188 -10.84 -29.14 -8.25
N HIS A 189 -11.08 -28.19 -9.14
CA HIS A 189 -12.40 -27.61 -9.43
C HIS A 189 -13.11 -27.01 -8.19
N TRP A 190 -12.34 -26.44 -7.24
CA TRP A 190 -12.90 -25.84 -6.01
C TRP A 190 -13.41 -24.42 -6.25
N GLY A 191 -13.28 -23.86 -7.46
CA GLY A 191 -13.77 -22.54 -7.81
C GLY A 191 -13.22 -21.44 -6.90
N VAL A 192 -14.10 -20.52 -6.46
CA VAL A 192 -13.70 -19.37 -5.59
C VAL A 192 -13.15 -19.82 -4.23
N LYS A 193 -13.61 -20.95 -3.70
CA LYS A 193 -13.07 -21.51 -2.44
C LYS A 193 -11.61 -21.87 -2.59
N GLY A 194 -11.25 -22.44 -3.75
CA GLY A 194 -9.88 -22.79 -4.07
C GLY A 194 -8.96 -21.59 -4.08
N ALA A 195 -9.34 -20.53 -4.77
CA ALA A 195 -8.60 -19.26 -4.77
C ALA A 195 -8.42 -18.69 -3.35
N ALA A 196 -9.48 -18.69 -2.55
CA ALA A 196 -9.40 -18.22 -1.18
C ALA A 196 -8.43 -19.03 -0.32
N ILE A 197 -8.44 -20.37 -0.45
CA ILE A 197 -7.52 -21.27 0.26
C ILE A 197 -6.08 -21.03 -0.17
N ALA A 198 -5.81 -20.89 -1.47
CA ALA A 198 -4.46 -20.63 -1.99
C ALA A 198 -3.92 -19.28 -1.45
N THR A 199 -4.77 -18.24 -1.46
CA THR A 199 -4.46 -16.92 -0.91
C THR A 199 -4.10 -16.97 0.57
N VAL A 200 -4.97 -17.57 1.39
CA VAL A 200 -4.74 -17.69 2.86
C VAL A 200 -3.51 -18.55 3.15
N THR A 201 -3.28 -19.62 2.39
CA THR A 201 -2.08 -20.47 2.54
C THR A 201 -0.81 -19.69 2.25
N GLY A 202 -0.78 -18.89 1.18
CA GLY A 202 0.36 -18.01 0.88
C GLY A 202 0.63 -16.99 1.99
N GLN A 203 -0.42 -16.36 2.51
CA GLN A 203 -0.32 -15.41 3.64
C GLN A 203 0.15 -16.10 4.93
N PHE A 204 -0.30 -17.33 5.16
CA PHE A 204 0.13 -18.14 6.31
C PHE A 204 1.61 -18.43 6.28
N VAL A 205 2.15 -18.84 5.14
CA VAL A 205 3.60 -19.07 5.00
C VAL A 205 4.39 -17.78 5.16
N SER A 206 3.90 -16.66 4.61
CA SER A 206 4.50 -15.34 4.85
C SER A 206 4.56 -14.99 6.34
N SER A 207 3.47 -15.24 7.07
CA SER A 207 3.41 -15.02 8.51
C SER A 207 4.38 -15.92 9.28
N LEU A 208 4.47 -17.20 8.92
CA LEU A 208 5.40 -18.15 9.55
C LEU A 208 6.86 -17.71 9.38
N ILE A 209 7.23 -17.20 8.21
CA ILE A 209 8.59 -16.69 7.98
C ILE A 209 8.86 -15.48 8.88
N CYS A 210 7.88 -14.56 9.05
CA CYS A 210 8.02 -13.43 9.95
C CYS A 210 8.13 -13.87 11.42
N VAL A 211 7.31 -14.84 11.87
CA VAL A 211 7.39 -15.40 13.23
C VAL A 211 8.73 -16.06 13.45
N TRP A 212 9.17 -16.92 12.51
CA TRP A 212 10.48 -17.54 12.58
C TRP A 212 11.62 -16.52 12.70
N TYR A 213 11.52 -15.40 11.97
CA TYR A 213 12.48 -14.31 12.07
C TYR A 213 12.54 -13.74 13.49
N PHE A 214 11.40 -13.38 14.08
CA PHE A 214 11.36 -12.82 15.44
C PHE A 214 11.78 -13.80 16.53
N VAL A 215 11.65 -15.10 16.30
CA VAL A 215 12.09 -16.13 17.26
C VAL A 215 13.59 -16.43 17.14
N ARG A 216 14.17 -16.36 15.93
CA ARG A 216 15.49 -16.93 15.65
C ARG A 216 16.55 -15.95 15.12
N LYS A 217 16.16 -14.83 14.50
CA LYS A 217 17.06 -14.00 13.69
C LYS A 217 17.00 -12.49 13.93
N ASN A 218 16.41 -12.02 15.02
CA ASN A 218 16.37 -10.58 15.34
C ASN A 218 17.78 -9.97 15.24
N GLN A 219 17.88 -8.78 14.62
CA GLN A 219 19.17 -8.12 14.43
C GLN A 219 19.35 -6.92 15.35
N ALA A 220 18.46 -5.94 15.30
CA ALA A 220 18.59 -4.71 16.08
C ALA A 220 17.90 -4.79 17.44
N VAL A 221 16.81 -5.58 17.54
CA VAL A 221 15.97 -5.66 18.75
C VAL A 221 15.90 -7.11 19.21
N GLN A 222 16.52 -7.42 20.36
CA GLN A 222 16.45 -8.77 20.94
C GLN A 222 15.20 -8.93 21.80
N LEU A 223 14.21 -9.65 21.29
CA LEU A 223 12.99 -9.96 22.04
C LEU A 223 13.26 -10.99 23.12
N LYS A 224 13.12 -10.60 24.39
CA LYS A 224 13.21 -11.44 25.58
C LYS A 224 11.82 -11.61 26.21
N LYS A 225 11.63 -12.63 27.03
CA LYS A 225 10.37 -12.80 27.78
C LYS A 225 9.99 -11.55 28.59
N GLY A 226 10.99 -10.85 29.15
CA GLY A 226 10.80 -9.60 29.87
C GLY A 226 10.34 -8.42 29.03
N SER A 227 10.60 -8.43 27.71
CA SER A 227 10.18 -7.34 26.80
C SER A 227 8.66 -7.25 26.67
N PHE A 228 7.93 -8.34 26.93
CA PHE A 228 6.47 -8.35 26.93
C PHE A 228 5.85 -7.78 28.21
N SER A 229 6.64 -7.62 29.29
CA SER A 229 6.15 -7.02 30.53
C SER A 229 6.02 -5.49 30.35
N GLY A 230 4.80 -4.98 30.57
CA GLY A 230 4.49 -3.55 30.43
C GLY A 230 4.42 -3.02 28.99
N CYS A 231 4.57 -3.88 27.97
CA CYS A 231 4.53 -3.46 26.55
C CYS A 231 3.19 -2.86 26.11
N LYS A 232 2.08 -3.19 26.78
CA LYS A 232 0.73 -2.70 26.47
C LYS A 232 0.63 -1.17 26.53
N SER A 233 1.39 -0.50 27.40
CA SER A 233 1.39 0.97 27.54
C SER A 233 1.90 1.70 26.30
N TYR A 234 2.66 1.01 25.43
CA TYR A 234 3.19 1.58 24.20
C TYR A 234 2.20 1.53 23.04
N ILE A 235 1.23 0.59 23.05
CA ILE A 235 0.30 0.34 21.93
C ILE A 235 -0.39 1.61 21.43
N PRO A 236 -0.99 2.49 22.28
CA PRO A 236 -1.65 3.70 21.78
C PRO A 236 -0.71 4.63 21.00
N ARG A 237 0.55 4.72 21.45
CA ARG A 237 1.56 5.53 20.79
C ARG A 237 1.97 4.94 19.44
N LEU A 238 2.12 3.62 19.36
CA LEU A 238 2.43 2.91 18.10
C LEU A 238 1.31 3.12 17.09
N CYS A 239 0.05 2.90 17.47
CA CYS A 239 -1.11 3.14 16.61
C CYS A 239 -1.18 4.60 16.14
N LYS A 240 -0.94 5.58 17.04
CA LYS A 240 -0.91 7.00 16.68
C LYS A 240 0.17 7.31 15.63
N MET A 241 1.33 6.68 15.72
CA MET A 241 2.42 6.87 14.74
C MET A 241 2.11 6.25 13.38
N GLY A 242 1.28 5.23 13.33
CA GLY A 242 0.87 4.55 12.10
C GLY A 242 -0.44 5.02 11.49
N VAL A 243 -1.14 5.99 12.09
CA VAL A 243 -2.46 6.49 11.60
C VAL A 243 -2.42 6.89 10.12
N SER A 244 -1.31 7.42 9.64
CA SER A 244 -1.13 7.80 8.24
C SER A 244 -1.32 6.60 7.29
N SER A 245 -0.79 5.42 7.64
CA SER A 245 -0.96 4.20 6.85
C SER A 245 -2.43 3.75 6.81
N LEU A 246 -3.14 3.81 7.94
CA LEU A 246 -4.57 3.52 8.01
C LEU A 246 -5.37 4.44 7.09
N VAL A 247 -5.14 5.75 7.22
CA VAL A 247 -5.84 6.77 6.41
C VAL A 247 -5.56 6.57 4.93
N THR A 248 -4.30 6.27 4.56
CA THR A 248 -3.93 6.02 3.16
C THR A 248 -4.75 4.88 2.55
N GLN A 249 -4.86 3.76 3.24
CA GLN A 249 -5.55 2.58 2.71
C GLN A 249 -7.08 2.77 2.65
N LEU A 250 -7.66 3.41 3.65
CA LEU A 250 -9.10 3.66 3.68
C LEU A 250 -9.52 4.69 2.62
N THR A 251 -8.74 5.74 2.41
CA THR A 251 -9.06 6.77 1.42
C THR A 251 -8.96 6.27 -0.02
N ILE A 252 -8.09 5.29 -0.31
CA ILE A 252 -8.04 4.63 -1.62
C ILE A 252 -9.40 4.00 -1.96
N VAL A 253 -9.99 3.26 -1.02
CA VAL A 253 -11.31 2.62 -1.22
C VAL A 253 -12.40 3.66 -1.47
N CYS A 254 -12.39 4.76 -0.69
CA CYS A 254 -13.36 5.85 -0.87
C CYS A 254 -13.24 6.49 -2.27
N VAL A 255 -12.03 6.80 -2.70
CA VAL A 255 -11.80 7.42 -4.03
C VAL A 255 -12.26 6.50 -5.16
N LEU A 256 -11.91 5.21 -5.10
CA LEU A 256 -12.34 4.24 -6.11
C LEU A 256 -13.86 4.14 -6.21
N PHE A 257 -14.57 4.17 -5.07
CA PHE A 257 -16.03 4.16 -5.04
C PHE A 257 -16.63 5.37 -5.79
N PHE A 258 -16.20 6.57 -5.44
CA PHE A 258 -16.69 7.78 -6.11
C PHE A 258 -16.30 7.82 -7.59
N GLN A 259 -15.08 7.47 -7.92
CA GLN A 259 -14.55 7.47 -9.27
C GLN A 259 -15.34 6.53 -10.18
N ASN A 260 -15.58 5.28 -9.76
CA ASN A 260 -16.33 4.32 -10.55
C ASN A 260 -17.78 4.76 -10.78
N ASN A 261 -18.47 5.25 -9.75
CA ASN A 261 -19.83 5.75 -9.88
C ASN A 261 -19.94 6.95 -10.85
N LEU A 262 -18.99 7.87 -10.75
CA LEU A 262 -18.97 9.05 -11.64
C LEU A 262 -18.64 8.69 -13.09
N LEU A 263 -17.75 7.73 -13.30
CA LEU A 263 -17.43 7.22 -14.64
C LEU A 263 -18.62 6.58 -15.32
N VAL A 264 -19.38 5.76 -14.60
CA VAL A 264 -20.61 5.15 -15.12
C VAL A 264 -21.64 6.24 -15.45
N LYS A 265 -21.88 7.18 -14.53
CA LYS A 265 -22.84 8.27 -14.71
C LYS A 265 -22.53 9.15 -15.93
N TYR A 266 -21.32 9.72 -15.97
CA TYR A 266 -20.94 10.65 -17.05
C TYR A 266 -20.54 9.92 -18.34
N GLY A 267 -20.08 8.67 -18.24
CA GLY A 267 -19.84 7.81 -19.38
C GLY A 267 -21.10 7.55 -20.19
N ALA A 268 -22.20 7.18 -19.50
CA ALA A 268 -23.51 6.97 -20.13
C ALA A 268 -24.05 8.20 -20.87
N MET A 269 -23.63 9.39 -20.44
CA MET A 269 -24.01 10.67 -21.06
C MET A 269 -23.07 11.11 -22.20
N SER A 270 -22.02 10.34 -22.47
CA SER A 270 -20.98 10.64 -23.46
C SER A 270 -21.07 9.71 -24.69
N LYS A 271 -20.32 10.04 -25.75
CA LYS A 271 -20.20 9.19 -26.95
C LYS A 271 -19.59 7.82 -26.67
N TYR A 272 -18.94 7.65 -25.51
CA TYR A 272 -18.23 6.43 -25.14
C TYR A 272 -19.12 5.39 -24.44
N GLY A 273 -20.32 5.76 -23.98
CA GLY A 273 -21.16 4.89 -23.14
C GLY A 273 -20.60 4.68 -21.73
N ALA A 274 -21.26 3.85 -20.92
CA ALA A 274 -20.88 3.62 -19.54
C ALA A 274 -19.66 2.68 -19.38
N GLU A 275 -19.47 1.75 -20.31
CA GLU A 275 -18.50 0.65 -20.17
C GLU A 275 -17.08 1.05 -20.57
N ILE A 276 -16.93 1.78 -21.70
CA ILE A 276 -15.61 2.17 -22.21
C ILE A 276 -14.82 3.03 -21.20
N PRO A 277 -15.41 4.10 -20.61
CA PRO A 277 -14.68 4.90 -19.62
C PRO A 277 -14.27 4.11 -18.38
N LEU A 278 -15.13 3.25 -17.87
CA LEU A 278 -14.85 2.42 -16.72
C LEU A 278 -13.69 1.47 -16.99
N THR A 279 -13.71 0.79 -18.13
CA THR A 279 -12.69 -0.19 -18.53
C THR A 279 -11.35 0.49 -18.83
N ALA A 280 -11.35 1.58 -19.60
CA ALA A 280 -10.15 2.30 -20.01
C ALA A 280 -9.45 2.96 -18.81
N LEU A 281 -10.20 3.60 -17.91
CA LEU A 281 -9.62 4.16 -16.70
C LEU A 281 -9.18 3.05 -15.73
N GLY A 282 -9.89 1.91 -15.72
CA GLY A 282 -9.46 0.72 -14.97
C GLY A 282 -8.07 0.23 -15.38
N VAL A 283 -7.77 0.17 -16.68
CA VAL A 283 -6.44 -0.17 -17.21
C VAL A 283 -5.41 0.91 -16.81
N THR A 284 -5.75 2.18 -16.96
CA THR A 284 -4.90 3.31 -16.57
C THR A 284 -4.54 3.22 -15.08
N MET A 285 -5.52 2.90 -14.23
CA MET A 285 -5.30 2.74 -12.77
C MET A 285 -4.43 1.53 -12.44
N LYS A 286 -4.49 0.44 -13.19
CA LYS A 286 -3.57 -0.71 -13.00
C LYS A 286 -2.12 -0.29 -13.27
N VAL A 287 -1.87 0.42 -14.36
CA VAL A 287 -0.53 0.94 -14.68
C VAL A 287 -0.05 1.91 -13.60
N PHE A 288 -0.92 2.83 -13.19
CA PHE A 288 -0.61 3.78 -12.12
C PHE A 288 -0.32 3.09 -10.80
N THR A 289 -1.07 2.04 -10.44
CA THR A 289 -0.85 1.26 -9.22
C THR A 289 0.52 0.59 -9.19
N LEU A 290 1.04 0.11 -10.32
CA LEU A 290 2.41 -0.42 -10.40
C LEU A 290 3.44 0.65 -10.04
N LEU A 291 3.29 1.87 -10.56
CA LEU A 291 4.17 3.00 -10.24
C LEU A 291 4.03 3.41 -8.77
N LEU A 292 2.80 3.49 -8.26
CA LEU A 292 2.54 3.78 -6.84
C LEU A 292 3.24 2.77 -5.93
N ASN A 293 3.11 1.48 -6.22
CA ASN A 293 3.74 0.43 -5.43
C ASN A 293 5.28 0.51 -5.48
N ALA A 294 5.87 0.90 -6.61
CA ALA A 294 7.31 1.14 -6.69
C ALA A 294 7.74 2.29 -5.76
N ILE A 295 6.99 3.41 -5.73
CA ILE A 295 7.29 4.56 -4.85
C ILE A 295 7.02 4.23 -3.38
N ILE A 296 5.95 3.49 -3.08
CA ILE A 296 5.67 3.01 -1.71
C ILE A 296 6.80 2.09 -1.25
N GLY A 297 7.27 1.18 -2.09
CA GLY A 297 8.39 0.30 -1.80
C GLY A 297 9.69 1.07 -1.55
N LEU A 298 9.99 2.05 -2.40
CA LEU A 298 11.13 2.95 -2.24
C LEU A 298 11.08 3.68 -0.89
N SER A 299 9.93 4.23 -0.53
CA SER A 299 9.70 4.98 0.71
C SER A 299 9.73 4.09 1.94
N SER A 300 9.08 2.91 1.88
CA SER A 300 9.10 1.91 2.96
C SER A 300 10.51 1.41 3.27
N GLY A 301 11.35 1.25 2.24
CA GLY A 301 12.76 0.90 2.44
C GLY A 301 13.57 2.01 3.09
N ALA A 302 13.27 3.28 2.78
CA ALA A 302 13.95 4.43 3.38
C ALA A 302 13.50 4.74 4.82
N GLN A 303 12.32 4.28 5.23
CA GLN A 303 11.71 4.56 6.54
C GLN A 303 12.64 4.23 7.73
N PRO A 304 13.26 3.05 7.84
CA PRO A 304 14.18 2.74 8.95
C PRO A 304 15.39 3.68 8.99
N ILE A 305 15.94 4.05 7.81
CA ILE A 305 17.10 4.93 7.70
C ILE A 305 16.75 6.33 8.19
N ILE A 306 15.60 6.86 7.77
CA ILE A 306 15.11 8.19 8.17
C ILE A 306 14.82 8.20 9.67
N SER A 307 14.05 7.23 10.18
CA SER A 307 13.63 7.18 11.59
C SER A 307 14.83 7.07 12.53
N TYR A 308 15.80 6.19 12.22
CA TYR A 308 17.01 6.03 13.02
C TYR A 308 17.85 7.32 13.07
N ASN A 309 18.19 7.89 11.89
CA ASN A 309 19.02 9.09 11.82
C ASN A 309 18.30 10.33 12.37
N TYR A 310 16.97 10.40 12.30
CA TYR A 310 16.20 11.46 12.95
C TYR A 310 16.23 11.31 14.48
N GLY A 311 16.09 10.07 14.99
CA GLY A 311 16.21 9.78 16.42
C GLY A 311 17.58 10.12 16.98
N SER A 312 18.66 9.81 16.25
CA SER A 312 20.05 10.16 16.63
C SER A 312 20.42 11.63 16.36
N GLN A 313 19.47 12.46 15.92
CA GLN A 313 19.68 13.87 15.55
C GLN A 313 20.69 14.10 14.42
N ALA A 314 21.00 13.07 13.65
CA ALA A 314 21.88 13.15 12.49
C ALA A 314 21.16 13.81 11.28
N TYR A 315 20.68 15.03 11.45
CA TYR A 315 19.87 15.75 10.46
C TYR A 315 20.50 15.91 9.08
N PRO A 316 21.83 16.10 8.93
CA PRO A 316 22.45 16.12 7.60
C PRO A 316 22.26 14.81 6.83
N ARG A 317 22.28 13.67 7.54
CA ARG A 317 22.03 12.36 6.94
C ARG A 317 20.56 12.21 6.55
N VAL A 318 19.62 12.65 7.41
CA VAL A 318 18.18 12.68 7.09
C VAL A 318 17.91 13.50 5.83
N LYS A 319 18.48 14.71 5.74
CA LYS A 319 18.36 15.58 4.56
C LYS A 319 18.89 14.89 3.30
N ARG A 320 20.04 14.23 3.38
CA ARG A 320 20.63 13.51 2.24
C ARG A 320 19.76 12.33 1.79
N VAL A 321 19.22 11.54 2.74
CA VAL A 321 18.28 10.44 2.42
C VAL A 321 17.04 10.99 1.72
N LEU A 322 16.43 12.05 2.28
CA LEU A 322 15.22 12.67 1.73
C LEU A 322 15.46 13.22 0.32
N THR A 323 16.60 13.90 0.08
CA THR A 323 16.95 14.40 -1.26
C THR A 323 17.07 13.27 -2.28
N LEU A 324 17.79 12.20 -1.93
CA LEU A 324 17.95 11.06 -2.83
C LEU A 324 16.64 10.33 -3.08
N LEU A 325 15.80 10.20 -2.05
CA LEU A 325 14.49 9.58 -2.14
C LEU A 325 13.55 10.38 -3.05
N LEU A 326 13.49 11.70 -2.88
CA LEU A 326 12.71 12.60 -3.73
C LEU A 326 13.22 12.57 -5.18
N ALA A 327 14.54 12.63 -5.39
CA ALA A 327 15.12 12.57 -6.72
C ALA A 327 14.79 11.25 -7.42
N ALA A 328 14.91 10.11 -6.74
CA ALA A 328 14.59 8.80 -7.30
C ALA A 328 13.09 8.68 -7.62
N ALA A 329 12.21 9.07 -6.69
CA ALA A 329 10.76 9.03 -6.88
C ALA A 329 10.32 9.95 -8.03
N PHE A 330 10.86 11.18 -8.07
CA PHE A 330 10.59 12.15 -9.13
C PHE A 330 11.04 11.61 -10.50
N THR A 331 12.24 11.04 -10.58
CA THR A 331 12.78 10.46 -11.83
C THR A 331 11.91 9.30 -12.32
N ILE A 332 11.50 8.38 -11.45
CA ILE A 332 10.62 7.26 -11.82
C ILE A 332 9.30 7.79 -12.38
N MET A 333 8.66 8.73 -11.69
CA MET A 333 7.39 9.31 -12.13
C MET A 333 7.54 10.15 -13.40
N LEU A 334 8.65 10.87 -13.56
CA LEU A 334 8.94 11.66 -14.77
C LEU A 334 9.11 10.77 -16.00
N VAL A 335 9.90 9.70 -15.89
CA VAL A 335 10.09 8.73 -16.97
C VAL A 335 8.75 8.11 -17.37
N ALA A 336 7.92 7.73 -16.40
CA ALA A 336 6.59 7.21 -16.67
C ALA A 336 5.69 8.25 -17.35
N THR A 337 5.68 9.50 -16.86
CA THR A 337 4.89 10.60 -17.48
C THR A 337 5.32 10.81 -18.93
N VAL A 338 6.63 10.88 -19.20
CA VAL A 338 7.15 11.04 -20.57
C VAL A 338 6.68 9.87 -21.46
N TRP A 339 6.74 8.64 -20.95
CA TRP A 339 6.25 7.47 -21.69
C TRP A 339 4.75 7.56 -21.99
N PHE A 340 3.93 7.96 -21.03
CA PHE A 340 2.48 8.13 -21.22
C PHE A 340 2.14 9.24 -22.23
N GLN A 341 2.94 10.28 -22.31
CA GLN A 341 2.75 11.37 -23.26
C GLN A 341 3.19 11.00 -24.68
N LEU A 342 4.33 10.33 -24.82
CA LEU A 342 4.94 10.06 -26.13
C LEU A 342 4.40 8.78 -26.80
N ALA A 343 4.17 7.71 -26.02
CA ALA A 343 3.80 6.41 -26.57
C ALA A 343 2.66 5.71 -25.78
N PRO A 344 1.49 6.35 -25.57
CA PRO A 344 0.38 5.76 -24.81
C PRO A 344 -0.15 4.47 -25.44
N MET A 345 -0.16 4.36 -26.77
CA MET A 345 -0.64 3.17 -27.49
C MET A 345 0.20 1.92 -27.17
N SER A 346 1.50 2.04 -26.88
CA SER A 346 2.33 0.89 -26.52
C SER A 346 1.85 0.22 -25.21
N ILE A 347 1.29 1.01 -24.30
CA ILE A 347 0.73 0.52 -23.03
C ILE A 347 -0.64 -0.13 -23.29
N ILE A 348 -1.50 0.53 -24.06
CA ILE A 348 -2.85 0.04 -24.35
C ILE A 348 -2.77 -1.32 -25.06
N GLN A 349 -1.85 -1.49 -26.01
CA GLN A 349 -1.65 -2.74 -26.72
C GLN A 349 -1.29 -3.92 -25.81
N ILE A 350 -0.59 -3.70 -24.69
CA ILE A 350 -0.29 -4.74 -23.69
C ILE A 350 -1.59 -5.30 -23.05
N PHE A 351 -2.60 -4.44 -22.88
CA PHE A 351 -3.88 -4.81 -22.25
C PHE A 351 -4.98 -5.17 -23.24
N GLY A 352 -4.69 -5.12 -24.54
CA GLY A 352 -5.63 -5.40 -25.62
C GLY A 352 -6.27 -4.13 -26.21
N SER A 353 -6.00 -3.89 -27.50
CA SER A 353 -6.64 -2.82 -28.26
C SER A 353 -7.79 -3.41 -29.05
N SER A 354 -9.04 -3.08 -28.73
CA SER A 354 -10.19 -3.73 -29.36
C SER A 354 -11.02 -2.81 -30.25
N ASP A 355 -11.30 -1.58 -29.84
CA ASP A 355 -12.18 -0.66 -30.55
C ASP A 355 -11.54 0.74 -30.66
N ALA A 356 -11.88 1.47 -31.73
CA ALA A 356 -11.36 2.81 -31.98
C ALA A 356 -11.74 3.79 -30.86
N LEU A 357 -12.97 3.73 -30.37
CA LEU A 357 -13.48 4.58 -29.27
C LEU A 357 -12.79 4.24 -27.94
N TYR A 358 -12.56 2.94 -27.66
CA TYR A 358 -11.82 2.49 -26.49
C TYR A 358 -10.37 2.98 -26.53
N ASN A 359 -9.71 2.86 -27.67
CA ASN A 359 -8.32 3.32 -27.83
C ASN A 359 -8.23 4.85 -27.68
N GLU A 360 -9.15 5.61 -28.28
CA GLU A 360 -9.22 7.06 -28.15
C GLU A 360 -9.34 7.48 -26.68
N PHE A 361 -10.29 6.89 -25.94
CA PHE A 361 -10.51 7.24 -24.54
C PHE A 361 -9.36 6.77 -23.64
N SER A 362 -8.78 5.61 -23.88
CA SER A 362 -7.63 5.11 -23.14
C SER A 362 -6.40 6.02 -23.31
N VAL A 363 -6.14 6.52 -24.51
CA VAL A 363 -5.10 7.53 -24.77
C VAL A 363 -5.38 8.81 -24.00
N LYS A 364 -6.63 9.29 -23.98
CA LYS A 364 -7.02 10.44 -23.16
C LYS A 364 -6.77 10.20 -21.67
N CYS A 365 -7.14 9.03 -21.13
CA CYS A 365 -6.89 8.67 -19.75
C CYS A 365 -5.41 8.76 -19.39
N LEU A 366 -4.54 8.11 -20.17
CA LEU A 366 -3.10 8.12 -19.91
C LEU A 366 -2.51 9.54 -20.00
N LYS A 367 -2.89 10.31 -21.03
CA LYS A 367 -2.34 11.64 -21.27
C LYS A 367 -2.85 12.70 -20.30
N ILE A 368 -4.13 12.69 -19.96
CA ILE A 368 -4.76 13.74 -19.16
C ILE A 368 -4.69 13.37 -17.68
N PHE A 369 -5.25 12.20 -17.28
CA PHE A 369 -5.35 11.84 -15.88
C PHE A 369 -3.99 11.70 -15.19
N LEU A 370 -2.98 11.20 -15.91
CA LEU A 370 -1.62 10.99 -15.40
C LEU A 370 -0.63 12.11 -15.79
N LEU A 371 -1.12 13.28 -16.27
CA LEU A 371 -0.26 14.36 -16.75
C LEU A 371 0.73 14.88 -15.70
N LEU A 372 0.28 15.08 -14.47
CA LEU A 372 1.07 15.69 -13.40
C LEU A 372 1.43 14.71 -12.27
N ILE A 373 1.42 13.40 -12.53
CA ILE A 373 1.76 12.39 -11.50
C ILE A 373 3.17 12.55 -10.94
N THR A 374 4.06 13.22 -11.67
CA THR A 374 5.40 13.57 -11.20
C THR A 374 5.35 14.35 -9.88
N LEU A 375 4.35 15.22 -9.70
CA LEU A 375 4.14 15.98 -8.47
C LEU A 375 3.66 15.11 -7.30
N ASP A 376 3.02 13.98 -7.59
CA ASP A 376 2.58 13.03 -6.58
C ASP A 376 3.75 12.41 -5.81
N SER A 377 4.95 12.36 -6.43
CA SER A 377 6.19 11.91 -5.76
C SER A 377 6.48 12.71 -4.49
N PHE A 378 6.27 14.03 -4.50
CA PHE A 378 6.47 14.88 -3.31
C PHE A 378 5.49 14.54 -2.19
N GLN A 379 4.23 14.27 -2.54
CA GLN A 379 3.22 13.91 -1.55
C GLN A 379 3.49 12.52 -0.95
N MET A 380 3.81 11.53 -1.76
CA MET A 380 4.03 10.16 -1.29
C MET A 380 5.28 10.07 -0.42
N VAL A 381 6.39 10.60 -0.90
CA VAL A 381 7.65 10.66 -0.15
C VAL A 381 7.48 11.54 1.09
N GLY A 382 6.81 12.69 0.97
CA GLY A 382 6.56 13.61 2.08
C GLY A 382 5.72 12.98 3.18
N SER A 383 4.65 12.28 2.84
CA SER A 383 3.82 11.56 3.81
C SER A 383 4.62 10.46 4.53
N SER A 384 5.38 9.65 3.79
CA SER A 384 6.22 8.59 4.36
C SER A 384 7.33 9.17 5.27
N TYR A 385 7.96 10.27 4.85
CA TYR A 385 8.95 10.98 5.65
C TYR A 385 8.33 11.49 6.97
N LEU A 386 7.21 12.21 6.91
CA LEU A 386 6.54 12.74 8.10
C LEU A 386 6.14 11.63 9.08
N GLN A 387 5.67 10.50 8.57
CA GLN A 387 5.40 9.31 9.38
C GLN A 387 6.67 8.76 10.03
N SER A 388 7.77 8.66 9.28
CA SER A 388 9.06 8.15 9.74
C SER A 388 9.66 8.96 10.88
N VAL A 389 9.43 10.29 10.89
CA VAL A 389 9.90 11.19 11.97
C VAL A 389 8.88 11.33 13.12
N GLY A 390 7.80 10.54 13.11
CA GLY A 390 6.79 10.52 14.17
C GLY A 390 5.71 11.59 14.04
N LYS A 391 5.66 12.36 12.94
CA LYS A 391 4.64 13.39 12.63
C LYS A 391 3.46 12.77 11.86
N ALA A 392 2.95 11.64 12.34
CA ALA A 392 1.93 10.85 11.64
C ALA A 392 0.62 11.63 11.38
N GLY A 393 0.24 12.56 12.26
CA GLY A 393 -0.92 13.42 12.05
C GLY A 393 -0.77 14.33 10.82
N SER A 394 0.41 14.93 10.62
CA SER A 394 0.71 15.73 9.41
C SER A 394 0.76 14.87 8.16
N ALA A 395 1.30 13.66 8.27
CA ALA A 395 1.30 12.69 7.17
C ALA A 395 -0.12 12.29 6.76
N ALA A 396 -0.98 11.96 7.73
CA ALA A 396 -2.39 11.65 7.50
C ALA A 396 -3.16 12.84 6.89
N ALA A 397 -2.93 14.06 7.40
CA ALA A 397 -3.54 15.27 6.86
C ALA A 397 -3.18 15.49 5.39
N LEU A 398 -1.93 15.24 4.98
CA LEU A 398 -1.48 15.36 3.61
C LEU A 398 -2.19 14.36 2.67
N VAL A 399 -2.39 13.12 3.15
CA VAL A 399 -3.11 12.08 2.41
C VAL A 399 -4.60 12.41 2.30
N MET A 400 -5.24 12.83 3.42
CA MET A 400 -6.66 13.21 3.42
C MET A 400 -6.93 14.42 2.52
N PHE A 401 -6.04 15.41 2.55
CA PHE A 401 -6.14 16.58 1.69
C PHE A 401 -6.17 16.16 0.22
N ARG A 402 -5.26 15.28 -0.20
CA ARG A 402 -5.24 14.76 -1.57
C ARG A 402 -6.52 14.04 -1.94
N GLN A 403 -6.87 13.02 -1.18
CA GLN A 403 -7.87 12.03 -1.57
C GLN A 403 -9.29 12.56 -1.38
N ILE A 404 -9.57 13.14 -0.20
CA ILE A 404 -10.92 13.52 0.22
C ILE A 404 -11.21 14.99 -0.09
N ILE A 405 -10.27 15.89 0.24
CA ILE A 405 -10.53 17.33 0.14
C ILE A 405 -10.36 17.86 -1.28
N VAL A 406 -9.43 17.28 -2.05
CA VAL A 406 -9.16 17.77 -3.41
C VAL A 406 -9.74 16.83 -4.47
N GLN A 407 -9.38 15.55 -4.48
CA GLN A 407 -9.68 14.65 -5.59
C GLN A 407 -11.17 14.36 -5.73
N ILE A 408 -11.89 14.03 -4.65
CA ILE A 408 -13.33 13.77 -4.71
C ILE A 408 -14.12 15.02 -5.12
N PRO A 409 -13.95 16.20 -4.48
CA PRO A 409 -14.64 17.41 -4.92
C PRO A 409 -14.26 17.84 -6.35
N ALA A 410 -12.99 17.70 -6.73
CA ALA A 410 -12.57 18.00 -8.12
C ALA A 410 -13.30 17.10 -9.12
N MET A 411 -13.42 15.79 -8.88
CA MET A 411 -14.19 14.89 -9.74
C MET A 411 -15.68 15.28 -9.81
N LEU A 412 -16.27 15.68 -8.69
CA LEU A 412 -17.68 16.10 -8.64
C LEU A 412 -17.91 17.42 -9.37
N ILE A 413 -17.09 18.44 -9.10
CA ILE A 413 -17.24 19.78 -9.68
C ILE A 413 -16.91 19.76 -11.17
N LEU A 414 -15.73 19.24 -11.54
CA LEU A 414 -15.30 19.21 -12.93
C LEU A 414 -16.15 18.25 -13.77
N GLY A 415 -16.61 17.13 -13.16
CA GLY A 415 -17.55 16.21 -13.80
C GLY A 415 -18.88 16.88 -14.15
N ASN A 416 -19.40 17.76 -13.28
CA ASN A 416 -20.62 18.53 -13.58
C ASN A 416 -20.42 19.59 -14.70
N VAL A 417 -19.22 20.16 -14.83
CA VAL A 417 -18.92 21.21 -15.80
C VAL A 417 -18.49 20.64 -17.15
N PHE A 418 -17.62 19.64 -17.16
CA PHE A 418 -16.99 19.10 -18.36
C PHE A 418 -17.40 17.64 -18.68
N GLY A 419 -18.35 17.07 -17.92
CA GLY A 419 -18.77 15.68 -18.11
C GLY A 419 -17.64 14.68 -17.84
N ILE A 420 -17.50 13.70 -18.74
CA ILE A 420 -16.51 12.62 -18.58
C ILE A 420 -15.05 13.13 -18.58
N ASP A 421 -14.74 14.13 -19.41
CA ASP A 421 -13.41 14.73 -19.47
C ASP A 421 -13.06 15.47 -18.14
N GLY A 422 -14.08 16.00 -17.45
CA GLY A 422 -13.90 16.62 -16.13
C GLY A 422 -13.39 15.65 -15.05
N ILE A 423 -13.78 14.38 -15.13
CA ILE A 423 -13.25 13.35 -14.23
C ILE A 423 -11.75 13.14 -14.48
N LEU A 424 -11.33 13.18 -15.74
CA LEU A 424 -9.91 13.06 -16.10
C LEU A 424 -9.09 14.26 -15.63
N TYR A 425 -9.64 15.48 -15.71
CA TYR A 425 -8.97 16.70 -15.21
C TYR A 425 -8.81 16.73 -13.69
N ALA A 426 -9.61 15.98 -12.94
CA ALA A 426 -9.47 15.90 -11.50
C ALA A 426 -8.10 15.31 -11.06
N GLY A 427 -7.50 14.43 -11.87
CA GLY A 427 -6.16 13.90 -11.61
C GLY A 427 -5.09 15.00 -11.54
N PRO A 428 -4.83 15.72 -12.64
CA PRO A 428 -3.84 16.82 -12.66
C PRO A 428 -4.11 17.92 -11.63
N VAL A 429 -5.37 18.30 -11.43
CA VAL A 429 -5.73 19.32 -10.42
C VAL A 429 -5.35 18.83 -9.01
N SER A 430 -5.65 17.58 -8.70
CA SER A 430 -5.27 16.98 -7.42
C SER A 430 -3.75 16.93 -7.27
N SER A 431 -3.03 16.43 -8.27
CA SER A 431 -1.57 16.33 -8.24
C SER A 431 -0.89 17.68 -8.07
N LEU A 432 -1.41 18.74 -8.73
CA LEU A 432 -0.86 20.09 -8.63
C LEU A 432 -1.04 20.68 -7.22
N LEU A 433 -2.27 20.70 -6.70
CA LEU A 433 -2.56 21.30 -5.41
C LEU A 433 -1.86 20.58 -4.27
N VAL A 434 -1.85 19.26 -4.33
CA VAL A 434 -1.23 18.43 -3.30
C VAL A 434 0.29 18.44 -3.41
N GLY A 435 0.84 18.47 -4.62
CA GLY A 435 2.27 18.64 -4.85
C GLY A 435 2.80 19.92 -4.23
N ILE A 436 2.10 21.06 -4.44
CA ILE A 436 2.45 22.35 -3.82
C ILE A 436 2.38 22.24 -2.29
N MET A 437 1.30 21.69 -1.76
CA MET A 437 1.14 21.52 -0.30
C MET A 437 2.25 20.63 0.29
N ALA A 438 2.59 19.52 -0.37
CA ALA A 438 3.66 18.64 0.05
C ALA A 438 5.02 19.34 0.07
N ILE A 439 5.33 20.12 -0.96
CA ILE A 439 6.56 20.91 -1.03
C ILE A 439 6.62 21.91 0.13
N VAL A 440 5.52 22.62 0.44
CA VAL A 440 5.44 23.56 1.56
C VAL A 440 5.69 22.85 2.91
N PHE A 441 5.05 21.69 3.14
CA PHE A 441 5.26 20.91 4.37
C PHE A 441 6.71 20.44 4.50
N LEU A 442 7.28 19.91 3.41
CA LEU A 442 8.67 19.45 3.38
C LEU A 442 9.66 20.60 3.57
N ALA A 443 9.45 21.74 2.90
CA ALA A 443 10.31 22.93 3.04
C ALA A 443 10.29 23.48 4.46
N ARG A 444 9.11 23.55 5.08
CA ARG A 444 8.94 23.99 6.47
C ARG A 444 9.68 23.08 7.45
N ASP A 445 9.53 21.77 7.28
CA ASP A 445 10.18 20.77 8.13
C ASP A 445 11.70 20.74 7.92
N TRP A 446 12.13 20.86 6.66
CA TRP A 446 13.53 20.98 6.28
C TRP A 446 14.23 22.19 6.89
N GLY A 447 13.56 23.35 6.86
CA GLY A 447 14.07 24.59 7.45
C GLY A 447 14.15 24.53 8.98
N GLY A 448 13.28 23.75 9.62
CA GLY A 448 13.29 23.53 11.06
C GLY A 448 14.39 22.58 11.57
N MET A 449 15.06 21.83 10.68
CA MET A 449 16.16 20.96 11.08
C MET A 449 17.49 21.73 11.17
N PRO A 450 18.23 21.64 12.28
CA PRO A 450 19.57 22.22 12.39
C PRO A 450 20.50 21.80 11.24
N ARG A 451 21.40 22.69 10.85
CA ARG A 451 22.39 22.42 9.78
C ARG A 451 23.57 21.60 10.26
N GLU A 452 23.91 21.70 11.54
CA GLU A 452 25.03 21.00 12.18
C GLU A 452 24.60 20.41 13.51
N ILE A 453 25.25 19.31 13.89
CA ILE A 453 25.18 18.76 15.26
C ILE A 453 26.05 19.67 16.11
N LYS A 454 25.44 20.39 17.08
CA LYS A 454 26.19 21.02 18.15
C LYS A 454 26.76 19.98 19.08
#